data_3e5b508fdfbdeefc803faadf05773bf0
#
_entry.id   3e5b508fdfbdeefc803faadf05773bf0
#
_cell.length_a   1.000
_cell.length_b   1.000
_cell.length_c   1.000
_cell.angle_alpha   90.00
_cell.angle_beta   90.00
_cell.angle_gamma   90.00
#
_symmetry.space_group_name_H-M   'P 1'
#
loop_
_entity.id
_entity.type
_entity.pdbx_description
1 polymer ?
#
loop_
_entity_poly.entity_id
_entity_poly.type
_entity_poly.pdbx_seq_one_letter_code
_entity_poly.pdbx_strand_id
1 'polypeptide(L)'
;MTNAPLVSTVIAVGLLPVAFLFLHAFLSGLKEWRFHPLTGTLAIVWDLGMSIGYMMYRSLGGRVEGSSLELTGTMLAYFTIHGLVAFLVIMLEIGVIVTGLLQWRQNRTLVWHRRLAKPLFVLWWFAFITGETFYIIMYAR
;
A
#
# COMPACT_ATOMS: atom_id res chain seq x y z
N MET A 1 -22.59 14.45 4.38
CA MET A 1 -22.40 13.35 3.40
C MET A 1 -21.15 13.68 2.62
N THR A 2 -20.16 12.78 2.61
CA THR A 2 -18.90 13.01 1.86
C THR A 2 -19.20 12.92 0.36
N ASN A 3 -18.78 13.92 -0.41
CA ASN A 3 -18.86 13.89 -1.89
C ASN A 3 -17.72 13.03 -2.50
N ALA A 4 -17.16 12.12 -1.71
CA ALA A 4 -16.07 11.27 -2.12
C ALA A 4 -16.53 10.28 -3.19
N PRO A 5 -15.79 10.11 -4.29
CA PRO A 5 -16.05 9.08 -5.26
C PRO A 5 -16.01 7.70 -4.60
N LEU A 6 -16.93 6.82 -5.01
CA LEU A 6 -17.02 5.46 -4.48
C LEU A 6 -15.67 4.74 -4.54
N VAL A 7 -14.95 4.86 -5.66
CA VAL A 7 -13.64 4.21 -5.85
C VAL A 7 -12.62 4.70 -4.84
N SER A 8 -12.51 6.02 -4.60
CA SER A 8 -11.59 6.57 -3.60
C SER A 8 -11.95 6.11 -2.18
N THR A 9 -13.25 6.04 -1.86
CA THR A 9 -13.73 5.53 -0.58
C THR A 9 -13.43 4.05 -0.40
N VAL A 10 -13.63 3.24 -1.43
CA VAL A 10 -13.30 1.80 -1.39
C VAL A 10 -11.82 1.59 -1.16
N ILE A 11 -10.95 2.38 -1.78
CA ILE A 11 -9.50 2.29 -1.56
C ILE A 11 -9.16 2.68 -0.12
N ALA A 12 -9.58 3.84 0.36
CA ALA A 12 -9.28 4.31 1.71
C ALA A 12 -9.76 3.32 2.78
N VAL A 13 -11.03 2.91 2.73
CA VAL A 13 -11.58 1.94 3.70
C VAL A 13 -10.96 0.55 3.53
N GLY A 14 -10.70 0.13 2.29
CA GLY A 14 -10.15 -1.19 1.98
C GLY A 14 -8.69 -1.37 2.40
N LEU A 15 -7.91 -0.29 2.54
CA LEU A 15 -6.55 -0.33 3.03
C LEU A 15 -6.44 -0.38 4.57
N LEU A 16 -7.50 -0.06 5.31
CA LEU A 16 -7.48 -0.14 6.78
C LEU A 16 -7.19 -1.58 7.29
N PRO A 17 -7.89 -2.64 6.81
CA PRO A 17 -7.52 -4.01 7.17
C PRO A 17 -6.10 -4.38 6.75
N VAL A 18 -5.64 -3.88 5.60
CA VAL A 18 -4.27 -4.11 5.13
C VAL A 18 -3.25 -3.54 6.10
N ALA A 19 -3.50 -2.35 6.69
CA ALA A 19 -2.62 -1.76 7.69
C ALA A 19 -2.42 -2.68 8.92
N PHE A 20 -3.48 -3.31 9.40
CA PHE A 20 -3.39 -4.30 10.49
C PHE A 20 -2.62 -5.55 10.06
N LEU A 21 -2.85 -6.04 8.85
CA LEU A 21 -2.15 -7.20 8.32
C LEU A 21 -0.66 -6.92 8.12
N PHE A 22 -0.28 -5.75 7.61
CA PHE A 22 1.12 -5.33 7.46
C PHE A 22 1.83 -5.22 8.81
N LEU A 23 1.18 -4.59 9.78
CA LEU A 23 1.74 -4.50 11.14
C LEU A 23 1.94 -5.89 11.75
N HIS A 24 0.91 -6.75 11.68
CA HIS A 24 1.00 -8.11 12.18
C HIS A 24 2.07 -8.93 11.44
N ALA A 25 2.12 -8.84 10.11
CA ALA A 25 3.11 -9.54 9.30
C ALA A 25 4.54 -9.12 9.67
N PHE A 26 4.79 -7.81 9.84
CA PHE A 26 6.10 -7.31 10.24
C PHE A 26 6.51 -7.81 11.64
N LEU A 27 5.63 -7.65 12.64
CA LEU A 27 5.89 -8.08 14.02
C LEU A 27 6.05 -9.60 14.14
N SER A 28 5.19 -10.37 13.44
CA SER A 28 5.28 -11.83 13.44
C SER A 28 6.52 -12.34 12.71
N GLY A 29 6.98 -11.63 11.67
CA GLY A 29 8.24 -11.92 11.00
C GLY A 29 9.47 -11.71 11.88
N LEU A 30 9.46 -10.68 12.74
CA LEU A 30 10.52 -10.45 13.72
C LEU A 30 10.62 -11.54 14.79
N LYS A 31 9.46 -12.15 15.13
CA LYS A 31 9.34 -13.21 16.15
C LYS A 31 9.31 -14.62 15.57
N GLU A 32 9.48 -14.76 14.26
CA GLU A 32 9.45 -16.04 13.54
C GLU A 32 8.17 -16.86 13.78
N TRP A 33 7.03 -16.17 13.95
CA TRP A 33 5.75 -16.82 14.18
C TRP A 33 5.24 -17.51 12.91
N ARG A 34 4.58 -18.68 13.13
CA ARG A 34 4.04 -19.52 12.04
C ARG A 34 3.01 -18.82 11.14
N PHE A 35 2.35 -17.77 11.62
CA PHE A 35 1.34 -17.01 10.86
C PHE A 35 1.92 -15.93 9.96
N HIS A 36 3.22 -15.62 10.11
CA HIS A 36 3.89 -14.62 9.28
C HIS A 36 3.69 -14.82 7.76
N PRO A 37 3.87 -16.04 7.18
CA PRO A 37 3.70 -16.22 5.74
C PRO A 37 2.27 -15.96 5.29
N LEU A 38 1.27 -16.36 6.07
CA LEU A 38 -0.13 -16.16 5.75
C LEU A 38 -0.50 -14.68 5.77
N THR A 39 -0.21 -13.98 6.87
CA THR A 39 -0.58 -12.58 7.02
C THR A 39 0.21 -11.68 6.10
N GLY A 40 1.49 -11.97 5.84
CA GLY A 40 2.31 -11.26 4.87
C GLY A 40 1.81 -11.42 3.45
N THR A 41 1.46 -12.63 3.05
CA THR A 41 0.89 -12.89 1.73
C THR A 41 -0.46 -12.21 1.55
N LEU A 42 -1.35 -12.30 2.55
CA LEU A 42 -2.66 -11.64 2.50
C LEU A 42 -2.51 -10.11 2.42
N ALA A 43 -1.63 -9.52 3.23
CA ALA A 43 -1.38 -8.09 3.20
C ALA A 43 -0.94 -7.64 1.80
N ILE A 44 0.10 -8.26 1.24
CA ILE A 44 0.67 -7.88 -0.05
C ILE A 44 -0.32 -8.13 -1.20
N VAL A 45 -0.99 -9.28 -1.25
CA VAL A 45 -1.94 -9.58 -2.33
C VAL A 45 -3.14 -8.62 -2.30
N TRP A 46 -3.63 -8.29 -1.11
CA TRP A 46 -4.72 -7.32 -0.97
C TRP A 46 -4.27 -5.93 -1.37
N ASP A 47 -3.12 -5.45 -0.88
CA ASP A 47 -2.58 -4.13 -1.24
C ASP A 47 -2.32 -4.01 -2.75
N LEU A 48 -1.63 -4.98 -3.35
CA LEU A 48 -1.38 -5.00 -4.79
C LEU A 48 -2.69 -4.99 -5.60
N GLY A 49 -3.69 -5.75 -5.17
CA GLY A 49 -5.01 -5.76 -5.82
C GLY A 49 -5.68 -4.38 -5.79
N MET A 50 -5.65 -3.71 -4.65
CA MET A 50 -6.22 -2.37 -4.48
C MET A 50 -5.41 -1.31 -5.25
N SER A 51 -4.10 -1.31 -5.08
CA SER A 51 -3.19 -0.30 -5.66
C SER A 51 -3.12 -0.40 -7.18
N ILE A 52 -2.91 -1.61 -7.72
CA ILE A 52 -2.87 -1.83 -9.17
C ILE A 52 -4.26 -1.60 -9.79
N GLY A 53 -5.31 -2.09 -9.13
CA GLY A 53 -6.69 -1.87 -9.57
C GLY A 53 -7.04 -0.38 -9.67
N TYR A 54 -6.64 0.42 -8.67
CA TYR A 54 -6.82 1.86 -8.69
C TYR A 54 -6.00 2.54 -9.80
N MET A 55 -4.74 2.16 -9.97
CA MET A 55 -3.89 2.69 -11.04
C MET A 55 -4.47 2.38 -12.43
N MET A 56 -4.95 1.15 -12.64
CA MET A 56 -5.61 0.77 -13.90
C MET A 56 -6.89 1.58 -14.14
N TYR A 57 -7.74 1.71 -13.13
CA TYR A 57 -8.94 2.54 -13.21
C TYR A 57 -8.61 3.97 -13.64
N ARG A 58 -7.60 4.58 -13.03
CA ARG A 58 -7.13 5.93 -13.36
C ARG A 58 -6.58 6.03 -14.78
N SER A 59 -5.79 5.04 -15.21
CA SER A 59 -5.17 5.00 -16.54
C SER A 59 -6.19 4.81 -17.67
N LEU A 60 -7.30 4.13 -17.40
CA LEU A 60 -8.39 3.93 -18.35
C LEU A 60 -9.39 5.09 -18.40
N GLY A 61 -9.05 6.25 -17.81
CA GLY A 61 -9.88 7.45 -17.84
C GLY A 61 -10.89 7.55 -16.71
N GLY A 62 -10.76 6.71 -15.68
CA GLY A 62 -11.56 6.79 -14.46
C GLY A 62 -11.42 8.16 -13.79
N ARG A 63 -12.55 8.87 -13.63
CA ARG A 63 -12.59 10.20 -13.04
C ARG A 63 -12.69 10.08 -11.52
N VAL A 64 -12.01 11.00 -10.83
CA VAL A 64 -12.15 11.21 -9.39
C VAL A 64 -12.76 12.61 -9.24
N GLU A 65 -14.09 12.64 -9.28
CA GLU A 65 -14.87 13.89 -9.16
C GLU A 65 -15.11 14.22 -7.69
N GLY A 66 -15.42 15.48 -7.40
CA GLY A 66 -15.84 15.92 -6.06
C GLY A 66 -14.72 16.45 -5.16
N SER A 67 -13.51 16.60 -5.65
CA SER A 67 -12.46 17.27 -4.90
C SER A 67 -12.77 18.76 -4.72
N SER A 68 -12.71 19.24 -3.47
CA SER A 68 -12.82 20.67 -3.13
C SER A 68 -11.50 21.43 -3.25
N LEU A 69 -10.40 20.73 -3.63
CA LEU A 69 -9.07 21.32 -3.68
C LEU A 69 -8.67 21.71 -5.10
N GLU A 70 -8.22 22.96 -5.24
CA GLU A 70 -7.53 23.39 -6.46
C GLU A 70 -6.15 22.74 -6.54
N LEU A 71 -5.78 22.28 -7.74
CA LEU A 71 -4.46 21.71 -8.02
C LEU A 71 -3.41 22.83 -8.03
N THR A 72 -2.92 23.21 -6.87
CA THR A 72 -1.77 24.09 -6.73
C THR A 72 -0.47 23.36 -7.03
N GLY A 73 0.63 24.08 -7.27
CA GLY A 73 1.94 23.47 -7.46
C GLY A 73 2.39 22.60 -6.30
N THR A 74 2.05 22.98 -5.06
CA THR A 74 2.32 22.20 -3.84
C THR A 74 1.54 20.88 -3.83
N MET A 75 0.27 20.91 -4.22
CA MET A 75 -0.54 19.70 -4.31
C MET A 75 -0.04 18.75 -5.40
N LEU A 76 0.37 19.31 -6.55
CA LEU A 76 0.96 18.51 -7.63
C LEU A 76 2.26 17.83 -7.16
N ALA A 77 3.13 18.55 -6.45
CA ALA A 77 4.36 17.99 -5.88
C ALA A 77 4.05 16.85 -4.89
N TYR A 78 3.06 17.05 -4.02
CA TYR A 78 2.63 16.02 -3.08
C TYR A 78 2.12 14.76 -3.80
N PHE A 79 1.25 14.89 -4.81
CA PHE A 79 0.76 13.77 -5.62
C PHE A 79 1.88 13.03 -6.32
N THR A 80 2.85 13.77 -6.85
CA THR A 80 4.01 13.17 -7.53
C THR A 80 4.85 12.36 -6.56
N ILE A 81 5.17 12.91 -5.38
CA ILE A 81 5.95 12.22 -4.35
C ILE A 81 5.20 10.97 -3.86
N HIS A 82 3.91 11.11 -3.52
CA HIS A 82 3.08 10.00 -3.11
C HIS A 82 3.03 8.88 -4.17
N GLY A 83 2.82 9.24 -5.43
CA GLY A 83 2.78 8.29 -6.54
C GLY A 83 4.11 7.56 -6.76
N LEU A 84 5.24 8.26 -6.66
CA LEU A 84 6.58 7.65 -6.73
C LEU A 84 6.81 6.67 -5.57
N VAL A 85 6.44 7.06 -4.35
CA VAL A 85 6.55 6.17 -3.18
C VAL A 85 5.64 4.96 -3.33
N ALA A 86 4.39 5.14 -3.76
CA ALA A 86 3.46 4.03 -4.01
C ALA A 86 4.00 3.05 -5.06
N PHE A 87 4.62 3.56 -6.13
CA PHE A 87 5.27 2.72 -7.12
C PHE A 87 6.44 1.91 -6.53
N LEU A 88 7.29 2.55 -5.71
CA LEU A 88 8.37 1.87 -5.00
C LEU A 88 7.85 0.80 -4.04
N VAL A 89 6.75 1.05 -3.35
CA VAL A 89 6.07 0.07 -2.48
C VAL A 89 5.67 -1.16 -3.30
N ILE A 90 4.99 -0.99 -4.43
CA ILE A 90 4.60 -2.10 -5.32
C ILE A 90 5.82 -2.95 -5.72
N MET A 91 6.91 -2.31 -6.12
CA MET A 91 8.14 -3.02 -6.49
C MET A 91 8.75 -3.81 -5.32
N LEU A 92 8.75 -3.23 -4.12
CA LEU A 92 9.22 -3.90 -2.91
C LEU A 92 8.31 -5.05 -2.49
N GLU A 93 6.99 -4.90 -2.62
CA GLU A 93 6.02 -5.97 -2.33
C GLU A 93 6.24 -7.18 -3.23
N ILE A 94 6.42 -6.97 -4.53
CA ILE A 94 6.76 -8.04 -5.47
C ILE A 94 8.08 -8.72 -5.04
N GLY A 95 9.10 -7.94 -4.68
CA GLY A 95 10.37 -8.47 -4.21
C GLY A 95 10.24 -9.28 -2.92
N VAL A 96 9.45 -8.80 -1.96
CA VAL A 96 9.23 -9.47 -0.66
C VAL A 96 8.43 -10.76 -0.85
N ILE A 97 7.37 -10.77 -1.67
CA ILE A 97 6.58 -11.98 -1.90
C ILE A 97 7.39 -13.04 -2.65
N VAL A 98 8.16 -12.64 -3.66
CA VAL A 98 9.03 -13.56 -4.42
C VAL A 98 10.11 -14.17 -3.50
N THR A 99 10.81 -13.35 -2.72
CA THR A 99 11.82 -13.84 -1.79
C THR A 99 11.24 -14.68 -0.67
N GLY A 100 10.03 -14.35 -0.20
CA GLY A 100 9.29 -15.14 0.79
C GLY A 100 8.91 -16.53 0.25
N LEU A 101 8.40 -16.60 -0.98
CA LEU A 101 8.08 -17.86 -1.65
C LEU A 101 9.33 -18.72 -1.88
N LEU A 102 10.43 -18.11 -2.31
CA LEU A 102 11.72 -18.81 -2.47
C LEU A 102 12.23 -19.34 -1.14
N GLN A 103 12.16 -18.55 -0.08
CA GLN A 103 12.52 -18.98 1.27
C GLN A 103 11.71 -20.19 1.72
N TRP A 104 10.38 -20.15 1.50
CA TRP A 104 9.49 -21.25 1.84
C TRP A 104 9.82 -22.52 1.04
N ARG A 105 10.01 -22.40 -0.29
CA ARG A 105 10.33 -23.54 -1.16
C ARG A 105 11.70 -24.18 -0.87
N GLN A 106 12.70 -23.35 -0.49
CA GLN A 106 14.06 -23.80 -0.22
C GLN A 106 14.28 -24.21 1.25
N ASN A 107 13.28 -24.01 2.10
CA ASN A 107 13.32 -24.24 3.55
C ASN A 107 14.55 -23.63 4.22
N ARG A 108 14.92 -22.43 3.81
CA ARG A 108 16.05 -21.67 4.36
C ARG A 108 15.77 -20.17 4.39
N THR A 109 16.33 -19.48 5.39
CA THR A 109 16.21 -18.03 5.52
C THR A 109 17.01 -17.30 4.44
N LEU A 110 16.36 -16.40 3.70
CA LEU A 110 17.01 -15.55 2.70
C LEU A 110 17.26 -14.16 3.30
N VAL A 111 18.50 -13.72 3.31
CA VAL A 111 18.89 -12.39 3.81
C VAL A 111 18.16 -11.28 3.04
N TRP A 112 17.93 -11.48 1.75
CA TRP A 112 17.25 -10.53 0.88
C TRP A 112 15.79 -10.28 1.31
N HIS A 113 15.06 -11.29 1.77
CA HIS A 113 13.71 -11.13 2.28
C HIS A 113 13.67 -10.12 3.44
N ARG A 114 14.55 -10.27 4.43
CA ARG A 114 14.65 -9.33 5.56
C ARG A 114 15.11 -7.93 5.14
N ARG A 115 16.02 -7.83 4.16
CA ARG A 115 16.52 -6.55 3.64
C ARG A 115 15.46 -5.76 2.90
N LEU A 116 14.57 -6.43 2.17
CA LEU A 116 13.46 -5.79 1.44
C LEU A 116 12.27 -5.48 2.35
N ALA A 117 11.98 -6.33 3.33
CA ALA A 117 10.83 -6.15 4.21
C ALA A 117 10.91 -4.88 5.07
N LYS A 118 12.11 -4.47 5.50
CA LYS A 118 12.28 -3.26 6.33
C LYS A 118 11.92 -1.96 5.58
N PRO A 119 12.55 -1.66 4.41
CA PRO A 119 12.17 -0.47 3.65
C PRO A 119 10.72 -0.56 3.16
N LEU A 120 10.22 -1.75 2.79
CA LEU A 120 8.81 -1.92 2.47
C LEU A 120 7.93 -1.45 3.61
N PHE A 121 8.16 -1.89 4.83
CA PHE A 121 7.35 -1.51 5.98
C PHE A 121 7.31 0.02 6.18
N VAL A 122 8.47 0.68 6.13
CA VAL A 122 8.55 2.13 6.33
C VAL A 122 7.86 2.90 5.19
N LEU A 123 8.13 2.54 3.93
CA LEU A 123 7.58 3.23 2.78
C LEU A 123 6.08 2.96 2.62
N TRP A 124 5.62 1.76 2.96
CA TRP A 124 4.21 1.42 2.95
C TRP A 124 3.42 2.28 3.96
N TRP A 125 3.90 2.41 5.20
CA TRP A 125 3.26 3.28 6.19
C TRP A 125 3.27 4.74 5.77
N PHE A 126 4.35 5.20 5.14
CA PHE A 126 4.40 6.56 4.60
C PHE A 126 3.35 6.75 3.49
N ALA A 127 3.26 5.82 2.53
CA ALA A 127 2.28 5.87 1.46
C ALA A 127 0.85 5.81 2.00
N PHE A 128 0.58 4.91 2.95
CA PHE A 128 -0.72 4.75 3.60
C PHE A 128 -1.14 6.05 4.32
N ILE A 129 -0.32 6.57 5.22
CA ILE A 129 -0.65 7.79 5.99
C ILE A 129 -0.85 8.98 5.05
N THR A 130 0.02 9.17 4.06
CA THR A 130 -0.14 10.26 3.10
C THR A 130 -1.39 10.07 2.23
N GLY A 131 -1.70 8.87 1.80
CA GLY A 131 -2.92 8.56 1.04
C GLY A 131 -4.20 8.83 1.83
N GLU A 132 -4.28 8.35 3.07
CA GLU A 132 -5.42 8.59 3.97
C GLU A 132 -5.58 10.08 4.31
N THR A 133 -4.49 10.76 4.60
CA THR A 133 -4.49 12.22 4.84
C THR A 133 -5.06 12.95 3.62
N PHE A 134 -4.67 12.52 2.44
CA PHE A 134 -5.18 13.06 1.18
C PHE A 134 -6.68 12.87 1.05
N TYR A 135 -7.16 11.65 1.27
CA TYR A 135 -8.58 11.34 1.21
C TYR A 135 -9.39 12.23 2.17
N ILE A 136 -8.91 12.38 3.41
CA ILE A 136 -9.58 13.20 4.42
C ILE A 136 -9.60 14.67 4.01
N ILE A 137 -8.48 15.22 3.56
CA ILE A 137 -8.39 16.64 3.16
C ILE A 137 -9.28 16.93 1.95
N MET A 138 -9.34 16.01 0.99
CA MET A 138 -10.11 16.21 -0.25
C MET A 138 -11.62 16.04 -0.05
N TYR A 139 -12.05 15.13 0.81
CA TYR A 139 -13.44 14.68 0.82
C TYR A 139 -14.16 14.76 2.19
N ALA A 140 -13.46 14.88 3.30
CA ALA A 140 -14.06 14.86 4.65
C ALA A 140 -14.34 16.26 5.21
N ARG A 141 -14.49 17.29 4.35
CA ARG A 141 -14.92 18.64 4.75
C ARG A 141 -16.42 18.82 4.61
#